data_be6a7381f472ea68b3a9097208847f75
#
_entry.id   be6a7381f472ea68b3a9097208847f75
#
_cell.length_a   1.000
_cell.length_b   1.000
_cell.length_c   1.000
_cell.angle_alpha   90.00
_cell.angle_beta   90.00
_cell.angle_gamma   90.00
#
_symmetry.space_group_name_H-M   'P 1'
#
loop_
_entity.id
_entity.type
_entity.pdbx_description
1 polymer ?
#
loop_
_entity_poly.entity_id
_entity_poly.type
_entity_poly.pdbx_seq_one_letter_code
_entity_poly.pdbx_strand_id
1 'polypeptide(L)'
;MRGLFRVFALLAACAVGAAFAQSADDLFTAVKIDNLRGVRNLVERGIDPNANDAAGDSALTVAIRSDASNVAAFLIAHPEVDPDRRNNALETPMMLAAFRNRLDLVEKLIARGAQVNNTGWTALHYAASAGNVEIVKLLLEHAAYIDAESPNKTTPLMMAARGKHRAVCDALLEEGADPSLINERDLSAAGFALRAGDRELADLLEKNAAAWRSRHPPIR
;
A
#
# COMPACT_ATOMS: atom_id res chain seq x y z
N MET A 1 54.46 -8.38 -11.25
CA MET A 1 53.68 -8.66 -10.00
C MET A 1 52.46 -7.75 -9.76
N ARG A 2 52.40 -6.54 -10.30
CA ARG A 2 51.26 -5.61 -10.08
C ARG A 2 49.99 -5.95 -10.88
N GLY A 3 50.08 -6.73 -11.96
CA GLY A 3 48.93 -7.10 -12.80
C GLY A 3 48.11 -8.28 -12.24
N LEU A 4 48.77 -9.23 -11.56
CA LEU A 4 48.13 -10.42 -11.02
C LEU A 4 47.22 -10.10 -9.82
N PHE A 5 47.62 -9.12 -8.99
CA PHE A 5 46.79 -8.67 -7.83
C PHE A 5 45.51 -7.96 -8.25
N ARG A 6 45.49 -7.25 -9.39
CA ARG A 6 44.28 -6.58 -9.90
C ARG A 6 43.26 -7.57 -10.46
N VAL A 7 43.72 -8.62 -11.12
CA VAL A 7 42.84 -9.67 -11.67
C VAL A 7 42.21 -10.51 -10.54
N PHE A 8 43.01 -10.85 -9.49
CA PHE A 8 42.46 -11.56 -8.33
C PHE A 8 41.46 -10.70 -7.53
N ALA A 9 41.68 -9.40 -7.37
CA ALA A 9 40.74 -8.50 -6.71
C ALA A 9 39.42 -8.34 -7.48
N LEU A 10 39.50 -8.27 -8.82
CA LEU A 10 38.30 -8.22 -9.68
C LEU A 10 37.50 -9.54 -9.67
N LEU A 11 38.18 -10.68 -9.71
CA LEU A 11 37.53 -11.98 -9.63
C LEU A 11 36.91 -12.24 -8.24
N ALA A 12 37.57 -11.81 -7.18
CA ALA A 12 37.00 -11.90 -5.83
C ALA A 12 35.78 -11.00 -5.66
N ALA A 13 35.79 -9.77 -6.19
CA ALA A 13 34.65 -8.86 -6.15
C ALA A 13 33.46 -9.40 -6.98
N CYS A 14 33.73 -10.00 -8.15
CA CYS A 14 32.66 -10.64 -8.96
C CYS A 14 32.08 -11.89 -8.26
N ALA A 15 32.92 -12.72 -7.59
CA ALA A 15 32.45 -13.88 -6.88
C ALA A 15 31.60 -13.52 -5.64
N VAL A 16 31.99 -12.49 -4.91
CA VAL A 16 31.23 -11.96 -3.77
C VAL A 16 29.91 -11.37 -4.26
N GLY A 17 29.92 -10.59 -5.33
CA GLY A 17 28.69 -10.04 -5.91
C GLY A 17 27.73 -11.10 -6.40
N ALA A 18 28.21 -12.17 -7.05
CA ALA A 18 27.40 -13.30 -7.49
C ALA A 18 26.82 -14.10 -6.32
N ALA A 19 27.56 -14.28 -5.23
CA ALA A 19 27.08 -14.96 -4.03
C ALA A 19 25.99 -14.16 -3.30
N PHE A 20 26.09 -12.83 -3.28
CA PHE A 20 25.03 -11.96 -2.72
C PHE A 20 23.78 -11.95 -3.58
N ALA A 21 23.90 -11.92 -4.93
CA ALA A 21 22.76 -12.01 -5.84
C ALA A 21 22.02 -13.33 -5.69
N GLN A 22 22.75 -14.46 -5.64
CA GLN A 22 22.15 -15.79 -5.44
C GLN A 22 21.40 -15.88 -4.10
N SER A 23 21.93 -15.29 -3.02
CA SER A 23 21.28 -15.33 -1.72
C SER A 23 20.06 -14.42 -1.61
N ALA A 24 20.01 -13.30 -2.35
CA ALA A 24 18.80 -12.49 -2.46
C ALA A 24 17.69 -13.23 -3.23
N ASP A 25 18.01 -13.90 -4.34
CA ASP A 25 17.06 -14.72 -5.10
C ASP A 25 16.49 -15.88 -4.25
N ASP A 26 17.33 -16.50 -3.41
CA ASP A 26 16.91 -17.52 -2.46
C ASP A 26 15.93 -16.97 -1.42
N LEU A 27 16.15 -15.73 -0.94
CA LEU A 27 15.23 -15.05 -0.03
C LEU A 27 13.85 -14.87 -0.67
N PHE A 28 13.79 -14.29 -1.87
CA PHE A 28 12.51 -14.06 -2.56
C PHE A 28 11.81 -15.37 -2.95
N THR A 29 12.56 -16.41 -3.27
CA THR A 29 12.01 -17.75 -3.51
C THR A 29 11.36 -18.30 -2.26
N ALA A 30 12.05 -18.23 -1.10
CA ALA A 30 11.50 -18.67 0.18
C ALA A 30 10.28 -17.85 0.61
N VAL A 31 10.30 -16.52 0.36
CA VAL A 31 9.17 -15.62 0.64
C VAL A 31 7.94 -16.02 -0.16
N LYS A 32 8.06 -16.21 -1.47
CA LYS A 32 6.93 -16.50 -2.37
C LYS A 32 6.18 -17.79 -2.04
N ILE A 33 6.84 -18.76 -1.42
CA ILE A 33 6.24 -20.04 -1.02
C ILE A 33 5.90 -20.12 0.47
N ASP A 34 5.92 -18.98 1.17
CA ASP A 34 5.67 -18.86 2.62
C ASP A 34 6.58 -19.77 3.48
N ASN A 35 7.81 -19.99 3.05
CA ASN A 35 8.80 -20.79 3.78
C ASN A 35 9.44 -19.96 4.90
N LEU A 36 8.72 -19.79 6.00
CA LEU A 36 9.18 -19.03 7.17
C LEU A 36 10.54 -19.50 7.70
N ARG A 37 10.76 -20.83 7.74
CA ARG A 37 12.04 -21.39 8.23
C ARG A 37 13.21 -21.00 7.31
N GLY A 38 12.99 -21.05 6.00
CA GLY A 38 13.98 -20.63 5.00
C GLY A 38 14.31 -19.15 5.12
N VAL A 39 13.30 -18.29 5.19
CA VAL A 39 13.49 -16.83 5.36
C VAL A 39 14.24 -16.51 6.65
N ARG A 40 13.84 -17.10 7.78
CA ARG A 40 14.53 -16.90 9.06
C ARG A 40 16.02 -17.27 8.99
N ASN A 41 16.35 -18.45 8.47
CA ASN A 41 17.72 -18.90 8.33
C ASN A 41 18.56 -17.97 7.43
N LEU A 42 17.96 -17.43 6.35
CA LEU A 42 18.66 -16.51 5.45
C LEU A 42 18.93 -15.16 6.13
N VAL A 43 17.95 -14.60 6.84
CA VAL A 43 18.11 -13.36 7.59
C VAL A 43 19.13 -13.51 8.73
N GLU A 44 19.07 -14.61 9.50
CA GLU A 44 20.06 -14.92 10.57
C GLU A 44 21.48 -15.09 10.03
N ARG A 45 21.64 -15.46 8.77
CA ARG A 45 22.94 -15.55 8.08
C ARG A 45 23.40 -14.22 7.48
N GLY A 46 22.66 -13.12 7.72
CA GLY A 46 23.03 -11.76 7.33
C GLY A 46 22.50 -11.34 5.95
N ILE A 47 21.51 -12.03 5.40
CA ILE A 47 20.80 -11.53 4.20
C ILE A 47 19.91 -10.38 4.64
N ASP A 48 20.04 -9.24 3.95
CA ASP A 48 19.26 -8.03 4.23
C ASP A 48 17.76 -8.31 4.10
N PRO A 49 16.96 -8.23 5.17
CA PRO A 49 15.51 -8.43 5.09
C PRO A 49 14.79 -7.31 4.32
N ASN A 50 15.47 -6.18 4.06
CA ASN A 50 14.98 -5.07 3.24
C ASN A 50 15.46 -5.14 1.79
N ALA A 51 16.10 -6.24 1.37
CA ALA A 51 16.49 -6.43 -0.03
C ALA A 51 15.28 -6.21 -0.95
N ASN A 52 15.52 -5.65 -2.13
CA ASN A 52 14.50 -5.48 -3.17
C ASN A 52 14.70 -6.52 -4.28
N ASP A 53 13.61 -6.98 -4.85
CA ASP A 53 13.61 -7.76 -6.09
C ASP A 53 13.79 -6.83 -7.32
N ALA A 54 13.76 -7.41 -8.51
CA ALA A 54 13.91 -6.68 -9.78
C ALA A 54 12.77 -5.66 -10.03
N ALA A 55 11.62 -5.83 -9.41
CA ALA A 55 10.49 -4.89 -9.47
C ALA A 55 10.60 -3.76 -8.41
N GLY A 56 11.63 -3.81 -7.55
CA GLY A 56 11.80 -2.89 -6.42
C GLY A 56 10.94 -3.24 -5.21
N ASP A 57 10.27 -4.40 -5.22
CA ASP A 57 9.49 -4.87 -4.09
C ASP A 57 10.41 -5.41 -2.99
N SER A 58 10.24 -4.95 -1.75
CA SER A 58 10.92 -5.52 -0.58
C SER A 58 10.40 -6.94 -0.28
N ALA A 59 11.16 -7.71 0.50
CA ALA A 59 10.73 -9.05 0.94
C ALA A 59 9.35 -9.01 1.61
N LEU A 60 9.04 -7.97 2.41
CA LEU A 60 7.72 -7.77 3.03
C LEU A 60 6.64 -7.52 1.97
N THR A 61 6.91 -6.66 0.98
CA THR A 61 5.99 -6.37 -0.12
C THR A 61 5.68 -7.64 -0.93
N VAL A 62 6.72 -8.44 -1.26
CA VAL A 62 6.56 -9.72 -1.96
C VAL A 62 5.75 -10.71 -1.12
N ALA A 63 5.98 -10.79 0.20
CA ALA A 63 5.21 -11.64 1.09
C ALA A 63 3.71 -11.30 1.07
N ILE A 64 3.37 -10.01 1.13
CA ILE A 64 1.98 -9.54 1.06
C ILE A 64 1.36 -9.87 -0.30
N ARG A 65 2.08 -9.63 -1.42
CA ARG A 65 1.60 -9.93 -2.78
C ARG A 65 1.36 -11.42 -3.02
N SER A 66 2.18 -12.27 -2.40
CA SER A 66 2.13 -13.74 -2.56
C SER A 66 1.24 -14.43 -1.52
N ASP A 67 0.53 -13.67 -0.68
CA ASP A 67 -0.27 -14.18 0.45
C ASP A 67 0.54 -15.07 1.44
N ALA A 68 1.85 -14.82 1.54
CA ALA A 68 2.78 -15.50 2.43
C ALA A 68 2.61 -14.98 3.86
N SER A 69 1.54 -15.39 4.52
CA SER A 69 1.07 -14.82 5.79
C SER A 69 2.05 -15.01 6.95
N ASN A 70 2.69 -16.18 7.04
CA ASN A 70 3.64 -16.47 8.11
C ASN A 70 4.92 -15.64 7.94
N VAL A 71 5.41 -15.53 6.70
CA VAL A 71 6.58 -14.72 6.35
C VAL A 71 6.28 -13.23 6.52
N ALA A 72 5.11 -12.74 6.05
CA ALA A 72 4.71 -11.35 6.23
C ALA A 72 4.67 -10.96 7.72
N ALA A 73 4.03 -11.77 8.57
CA ALA A 73 3.97 -11.53 10.00
C ALA A 73 5.37 -11.53 10.65
N PHE A 74 6.25 -12.43 10.26
CA PHE A 74 7.64 -12.47 10.73
C PHE A 74 8.41 -11.20 10.33
N LEU A 75 8.31 -10.79 9.06
CA LEU A 75 9.01 -9.61 8.55
C LEU A 75 8.49 -8.32 9.21
N ILE A 76 7.17 -8.18 9.41
CA ILE A 76 6.60 -7.03 10.12
C ILE A 76 7.16 -6.95 11.56
N ALA A 77 7.30 -8.08 12.23
CA ALA A 77 7.83 -8.12 13.61
C ALA A 77 9.35 -7.95 13.69
N HIS A 78 10.09 -8.12 12.58
CA HIS A 78 11.56 -8.07 12.60
C HIS A 78 12.05 -6.61 12.77
N PRO A 79 12.95 -6.34 13.73
CA PRO A 79 13.35 -4.97 14.09
C PRO A 79 14.04 -4.20 12.95
N GLU A 80 14.77 -4.89 12.10
CA GLU A 80 15.51 -4.28 10.98
C GLU A 80 14.66 -4.05 9.74
N VAL A 81 13.43 -4.60 9.65
CA VAL A 81 12.54 -4.38 8.52
C VAL A 81 11.95 -2.98 8.58
N ASP A 82 12.07 -2.26 7.47
CA ASP A 82 11.41 -0.98 7.24
C ASP A 82 9.95 -1.23 6.79
N PRO A 83 8.94 -0.95 7.66
CA PRO A 83 7.55 -1.20 7.35
C PRO A 83 6.96 -0.22 6.30
N ASP A 84 7.67 0.88 6.02
CA ASP A 84 7.23 1.93 5.10
C ASP A 84 7.99 1.93 3.77
N ARG A 85 8.83 0.90 3.55
CA ARG A 85 9.65 0.83 2.34
C ARG A 85 8.80 0.81 1.08
N ARG A 86 8.98 1.81 0.23
CA ARG A 86 8.25 1.95 -1.04
C ARG A 86 8.91 1.15 -2.15
N ASN A 87 8.08 0.56 -3.01
CA ASN A 87 8.53 -0.05 -4.27
C ASN A 87 8.66 1.00 -5.39
N ASN A 88 8.99 0.55 -6.61
CA ASN A 88 9.13 1.44 -7.78
C ASN A 88 7.81 2.11 -8.20
N ALA A 89 6.65 1.58 -7.78
CA ALA A 89 5.34 2.20 -7.95
C ALA A 89 4.97 3.15 -6.80
N LEU A 90 5.89 3.42 -5.88
CA LEU A 90 5.69 4.22 -4.66
C LEU A 90 4.66 3.63 -3.69
N GLU A 91 4.37 2.34 -3.81
CA GLU A 91 3.45 1.64 -2.91
C GLU A 91 4.19 1.21 -1.63
N THR A 92 3.52 1.36 -0.48
CA THR A 92 3.99 0.84 0.81
C THR A 92 3.39 -0.55 1.10
N PRO A 93 3.98 -1.34 2.01
CA PRO A 93 3.39 -2.59 2.47
C PRO A 93 1.95 -2.43 2.97
N MET A 94 1.63 -1.33 3.68
CA MET A 94 0.27 -1.06 4.18
C MET A 94 -0.73 -0.84 3.05
N MET A 95 -0.35 -0.10 1.99
CA MET A 95 -1.20 0.08 0.80
C MET A 95 -1.58 -1.26 0.17
N LEU A 96 -0.60 -2.14 0.01
CA LEU A 96 -0.81 -3.46 -0.58
C LEU A 96 -1.61 -4.38 0.33
N ALA A 97 -1.36 -4.37 1.64
CA ALA A 97 -2.16 -5.12 2.62
C ALA A 97 -3.63 -4.66 2.58
N ALA A 98 -3.88 -3.34 2.52
CA ALA A 98 -5.22 -2.78 2.39
C ALA A 98 -5.90 -3.21 1.08
N PHE A 99 -5.18 -3.14 -0.05
CA PHE A 99 -5.72 -3.57 -1.35
C PHE A 99 -6.03 -5.08 -1.41
N ARG A 100 -5.23 -5.89 -0.71
CA ARG A 100 -5.40 -7.36 -0.63
C ARG A 100 -6.42 -7.78 0.43
N ASN A 101 -7.13 -6.84 1.06
CA ASN A 101 -8.10 -7.09 2.13
C ASN A 101 -7.49 -7.85 3.33
N ARG A 102 -6.21 -7.61 3.64
CA ARG A 102 -5.49 -8.24 4.72
C ARG A 102 -5.54 -7.37 5.98
N LEU A 103 -6.72 -7.36 6.63
CA LEU A 103 -6.95 -6.63 7.88
C LEU A 103 -5.88 -6.97 8.94
N ASP A 104 -5.60 -8.27 9.09
CA ASP A 104 -4.60 -8.78 10.03
C ASP A 104 -3.18 -8.20 9.84
N LEU A 105 -2.80 -7.92 8.59
CA LEU A 105 -1.50 -7.32 8.28
C LEU A 105 -1.53 -5.81 8.43
N VAL A 106 -2.65 -5.16 8.12
CA VAL A 106 -2.83 -3.71 8.36
C VAL A 106 -2.72 -3.42 9.85
N GLU A 107 -3.41 -4.18 10.72
CA GLU A 107 -3.31 -4.07 12.18
C GLU A 107 -1.87 -4.23 12.67
N LYS A 108 -1.16 -5.27 12.19
CA LYS A 108 0.24 -5.49 12.57
C LYS A 108 1.16 -4.37 12.10
N LEU A 109 0.96 -3.83 10.91
CA LEU A 109 1.74 -2.70 10.38
C LEU A 109 1.51 -1.44 11.20
N ILE A 110 0.25 -1.14 11.57
CA ILE A 110 -0.09 -0.02 12.46
C ILE A 110 0.58 -0.21 13.83
N ALA A 111 0.44 -1.39 14.43
CA ALA A 111 1.06 -1.71 15.72
C ALA A 111 2.59 -1.62 15.68
N ARG A 112 3.21 -1.88 14.52
CA ARG A 112 4.66 -1.72 14.28
C ARG A 112 5.08 -0.25 14.12
N GLY A 113 4.12 0.67 13.97
CA GLY A 113 4.36 2.10 13.79
C GLY A 113 4.52 2.53 12.32
N ALA A 114 4.02 1.73 11.37
CA ALA A 114 4.00 2.11 9.97
C ALA A 114 3.14 3.37 9.74
N GLN A 115 3.53 4.21 8.79
CA GLN A 115 2.84 5.46 8.48
C GLN A 115 1.50 5.20 7.80
N VAL A 116 0.42 5.66 8.43
CA VAL A 116 -0.94 5.59 7.87
C VAL A 116 -1.10 6.59 6.72
N ASN A 117 -0.54 7.80 6.91
CA ASN A 117 -0.62 8.89 5.94
C ASN A 117 0.67 9.00 5.14
N ASN A 118 0.53 8.98 3.83
CA ASN A 118 1.63 9.13 2.89
C ASN A 118 1.29 10.22 1.87
N THR A 119 2.29 10.91 1.32
CA THR A 119 2.09 11.84 0.22
C THR A 119 1.67 11.08 -1.03
N GLY A 120 0.63 11.55 -1.71
CA GLY A 120 0.07 10.92 -2.90
C GLY A 120 -0.94 9.84 -2.55
N TRP A 121 -0.80 8.66 -3.16
CA TRP A 121 -1.67 7.53 -2.82
C TRP A 121 -1.45 7.08 -1.38
N THR A 122 -2.53 6.73 -0.68
CA THR A 122 -2.50 6.29 0.73
C THR A 122 -3.16 4.92 0.89
N ALA A 123 -2.94 4.26 2.03
CA ALA A 123 -3.60 3.00 2.35
C ALA A 123 -5.14 3.13 2.31
N LEU A 124 -5.68 4.31 2.66
CA LEU A 124 -7.13 4.57 2.61
C LEU A 124 -7.67 4.55 1.17
N HIS A 125 -6.92 5.07 0.19
CA HIS A 125 -7.29 4.94 -1.22
C HIS A 125 -7.36 3.48 -1.67
N TYR A 126 -6.39 2.67 -1.26
CA TYR A 126 -6.31 1.26 -1.61
C TYR A 126 -7.43 0.43 -0.94
N ALA A 127 -7.70 0.68 0.35
CA ALA A 127 -8.84 0.08 1.07
C ALA A 127 -10.18 0.45 0.42
N ALA A 128 -10.36 1.72 0.08
CA ALA A 128 -11.57 2.22 -0.58
C ALA A 128 -11.75 1.60 -1.97
N SER A 129 -10.66 1.45 -2.73
CA SER A 129 -10.67 0.78 -4.05
C SER A 129 -10.95 -0.71 -3.96
N ALA A 130 -10.55 -1.38 -2.88
CA ALA A 130 -10.79 -2.80 -2.63
C ALA A 130 -12.19 -3.09 -2.05
N GLY A 131 -12.89 -2.06 -1.54
CA GLY A 131 -14.22 -2.19 -0.99
C GLY A 131 -14.29 -2.73 0.45
N ASN A 132 -13.21 -2.69 1.19
CA ASN A 132 -13.15 -3.22 2.56
C ASN A 132 -13.49 -2.14 3.60
N VAL A 133 -14.71 -2.20 4.13
CA VAL A 133 -15.23 -1.24 5.13
C VAL A 133 -14.45 -1.32 6.44
N GLU A 134 -14.05 -2.54 6.87
CA GLU A 134 -13.34 -2.73 8.15
C GLU A 134 -11.96 -2.08 8.11
N ILE A 135 -11.20 -2.27 7.02
CA ILE A 135 -9.90 -1.61 6.86
C ILE A 135 -10.06 -0.09 6.73
N VAL A 136 -11.10 0.40 6.02
CA VAL A 136 -11.39 1.83 5.93
C VAL A 136 -11.62 2.42 7.32
N LYS A 137 -12.48 1.81 8.14
CA LYS A 137 -12.76 2.26 9.51
C LYS A 137 -11.50 2.22 10.38
N LEU A 138 -10.75 1.12 10.35
CA LEU A 138 -9.51 0.97 11.09
C LEU A 138 -8.51 2.09 10.73
N LEU A 139 -8.33 2.40 9.45
CA LEU A 139 -7.42 3.47 9.02
C LEU A 139 -7.89 4.85 9.49
N LEU A 140 -9.20 5.13 9.46
CA LEU A 140 -9.78 6.38 9.97
C LEU A 140 -9.62 6.51 11.49
N GLU A 141 -9.83 5.44 12.26
CA GLU A 141 -9.55 5.36 13.70
C GLU A 141 -8.09 5.68 14.03
N HIS A 142 -7.18 5.38 13.09
CA HIS A 142 -5.76 5.71 13.18
C HIS A 142 -5.39 6.99 12.42
N ALA A 143 -6.31 7.94 12.35
CA ALA A 143 -6.12 9.28 11.81
C ALA A 143 -5.70 9.33 10.33
N ALA A 144 -6.16 8.39 9.50
CA ALA A 144 -6.02 8.51 8.05
C ALA A 144 -6.73 9.78 7.57
N TYR A 145 -6.08 10.54 6.68
CA TYR A 145 -6.70 11.72 6.08
C TYR A 145 -7.83 11.28 5.15
N ILE A 146 -9.07 11.55 5.58
CA ILE A 146 -10.29 11.06 4.90
C ILE A 146 -10.38 11.54 3.45
N ASP A 147 -10.00 12.80 3.20
CA ASP A 147 -9.98 13.43 1.88
C ASP A 147 -8.55 13.54 1.33
N ALA A 148 -7.68 12.57 1.66
CA ALA A 148 -6.33 12.53 1.10
C ALA A 148 -6.38 12.65 -0.43
N GLU A 149 -5.51 13.50 -0.98
CA GLU A 149 -5.40 13.70 -2.42
C GLU A 149 -4.27 12.85 -3.02
N SER A 150 -4.60 12.02 -4.01
CA SER A 150 -3.59 11.40 -4.86
C SER A 150 -2.92 12.45 -5.78
N PRO A 151 -1.88 12.11 -6.55
CA PRO A 151 -1.22 13.08 -7.45
C PRO A 151 -2.15 13.79 -8.44
N ASN A 152 -3.27 13.17 -8.80
CA ASN A 152 -4.30 13.76 -9.67
C ASN A 152 -5.55 14.20 -8.89
N LYS A 153 -5.43 14.46 -7.60
CA LYS A 153 -6.49 14.87 -6.68
C LYS A 153 -7.67 13.91 -6.55
N THR A 154 -7.45 12.63 -6.87
CA THR A 154 -8.49 11.61 -6.60
C THR A 154 -8.51 11.31 -5.11
N THR A 155 -9.69 11.30 -4.49
CA THR A 155 -9.88 11.01 -3.07
C THR A 155 -10.28 9.54 -2.82
N PRO A 156 -10.18 9.02 -1.58
CA PRO A 156 -10.68 7.68 -1.23
C PRO A 156 -12.16 7.48 -1.59
N LEU A 157 -13.02 8.48 -1.38
CA LEU A 157 -14.43 8.41 -1.76
C LEU A 157 -14.62 8.22 -3.27
N MET A 158 -13.81 8.90 -4.10
CA MET A 158 -13.82 8.71 -5.55
C MET A 158 -13.40 7.30 -5.95
N MET A 159 -12.43 6.72 -5.23
CA MET A 159 -11.97 5.33 -5.48
C MET A 159 -13.05 4.31 -5.12
N ALA A 160 -13.74 4.49 -3.99
CA ALA A 160 -14.88 3.66 -3.60
C ALA A 160 -16.01 3.74 -4.62
N ALA A 161 -16.35 4.95 -5.08
CA ALA A 161 -17.39 5.19 -6.07
C ALA A 161 -17.06 4.53 -7.42
N ARG A 162 -15.79 4.60 -7.88
CA ARG A 162 -15.31 3.92 -9.08
C ARG A 162 -15.47 2.41 -9.00
N GLY A 163 -15.22 1.83 -7.80
CA GLY A 163 -15.37 0.40 -7.52
C GLY A 163 -16.81 -0.05 -7.28
N LYS A 164 -17.79 0.88 -7.24
CA LYS A 164 -19.19 0.62 -6.86
C LYS A 164 -19.31 0.09 -5.42
N HIS A 165 -18.39 0.46 -4.56
CA HIS A 165 -18.35 0.00 -3.17
C HIS A 165 -19.26 0.87 -2.29
N ARG A 166 -20.60 0.68 -2.42
CA ARG A 166 -21.62 1.46 -1.74
C ARG A 166 -21.37 1.56 -0.23
N ALA A 167 -21.10 0.44 0.43
CA ALA A 167 -20.89 0.43 1.88
C ALA A 167 -19.65 1.23 2.32
N VAL A 168 -18.60 1.26 1.49
CA VAL A 168 -17.42 2.11 1.73
C VAL A 168 -17.76 3.58 1.52
N CYS A 169 -18.54 3.91 0.47
CA CYS A 169 -18.99 5.29 0.25
C CYS A 169 -19.82 5.79 1.44
N ASP A 170 -20.76 4.96 1.93
CA ASP A 170 -21.60 5.31 3.08
C ASP A 170 -20.71 5.53 4.33
N ALA A 171 -19.78 4.62 4.62
CA ALA A 171 -18.87 4.76 5.76
C ALA A 171 -18.00 6.04 5.67
N LEU A 172 -17.42 6.35 4.50
CA LEU A 172 -16.64 7.57 4.32
C LEU A 172 -17.49 8.84 4.49
N LEU A 173 -18.74 8.84 3.99
CA LEU A 173 -19.65 9.97 4.16
C LEU A 173 -20.10 10.16 5.61
N GLU A 174 -20.33 9.08 6.34
CA GLU A 174 -20.65 9.10 7.79
C GLU A 174 -19.49 9.67 8.60
N GLU A 175 -18.26 9.36 8.25
CA GLU A 175 -17.05 9.89 8.89
C GLU A 175 -16.64 11.29 8.40
N GLY A 176 -17.43 11.91 7.49
CA GLY A 176 -17.28 13.30 7.10
C GLY A 176 -16.44 13.57 5.86
N ALA A 177 -16.28 12.61 4.95
CA ALA A 177 -15.65 12.85 3.65
C ALA A 177 -16.42 13.91 2.85
N ASP A 178 -15.69 14.80 2.18
CA ASP A 178 -16.29 15.82 1.30
C ASP A 178 -16.66 15.25 -0.08
N PRO A 179 -17.95 15.01 -0.35
CA PRO A 179 -18.40 14.48 -1.64
C PRO A 179 -18.39 15.50 -2.77
N SER A 180 -18.14 16.78 -2.46
CA SER A 180 -18.13 17.87 -3.45
C SER A 180 -16.79 18.07 -4.15
N LEU A 181 -15.72 17.40 -3.66
CA LEU A 181 -14.39 17.48 -4.24
C LEU A 181 -14.38 16.93 -5.67
N ILE A 182 -13.53 17.53 -6.50
CA ILE A 182 -13.27 17.11 -7.88
C ILE A 182 -11.78 16.88 -8.09
N ASN A 183 -11.45 15.89 -8.92
CA ASN A 183 -10.07 15.64 -9.29
C ASN A 183 -9.62 16.52 -10.47
N GLU A 184 -8.38 16.40 -10.94
CA GLU A 184 -7.82 17.17 -12.08
C GLU A 184 -8.53 16.91 -13.44
N ARG A 185 -9.45 15.96 -13.49
CA ARG A 185 -10.28 15.67 -14.67
C ARG A 185 -11.71 16.13 -14.51
N ASP A 186 -11.98 17.05 -13.57
CA ASP A 186 -13.30 17.57 -13.21
C ASP A 186 -14.31 16.46 -12.84
N LEU A 187 -13.83 15.36 -12.24
CA LEU A 187 -14.67 14.26 -11.80
C LEU A 187 -14.82 14.27 -10.29
N SER A 188 -16.06 14.33 -9.82
CA SER A 188 -16.46 14.05 -8.45
C SER A 188 -16.63 12.55 -8.21
N ALA A 189 -16.86 12.15 -6.95
CA ALA A 189 -17.22 10.78 -6.61
C ALA A 189 -18.50 10.32 -7.36
N ALA A 190 -19.52 11.20 -7.49
CA ALA A 190 -20.71 10.93 -8.30
C ALA A 190 -20.37 10.69 -9.79
N GLY A 191 -19.46 11.49 -10.35
CA GLY A 191 -18.97 11.32 -11.72
C GLY A 191 -18.26 9.98 -11.94
N PHE A 192 -17.52 9.49 -10.96
CA PHE A 192 -16.90 8.16 -11.00
C PHE A 192 -17.93 7.03 -10.95
N ALA A 193 -18.94 7.12 -10.07
CA ALA A 193 -20.03 6.15 -9.99
C ALA A 193 -20.82 6.08 -11.32
N LEU A 194 -21.12 7.24 -11.91
CA LEU A 194 -21.83 7.32 -13.19
C LEU A 194 -21.02 6.65 -14.31
N ARG A 195 -19.71 6.91 -14.40
CA ARG A 195 -18.83 6.25 -15.38
C ARG A 195 -18.70 4.75 -15.15
N ALA A 196 -18.80 4.31 -13.89
CA ALA A 196 -18.83 2.89 -13.55
C ALA A 196 -20.19 2.23 -13.88
N GLY A 197 -21.19 3.01 -14.32
CA GLY A 197 -22.52 2.52 -14.65
C GLY A 197 -23.44 2.32 -13.44
N ASP A 198 -23.09 2.90 -12.29
CA ASP A 198 -23.91 2.88 -11.07
C ASP A 198 -24.62 4.23 -10.89
N ARG A 199 -25.79 4.36 -11.52
CA ARG A 199 -26.57 5.60 -11.47
C ARG A 199 -27.14 5.84 -10.07
N GLU A 200 -27.59 4.79 -9.39
CA GLU A 200 -28.17 4.93 -8.05
C GLU A 200 -27.13 5.48 -7.04
N LEU A 201 -25.91 4.95 -7.08
CA LEU A 201 -24.82 5.47 -6.28
C LEU A 201 -24.43 6.90 -6.67
N ALA A 202 -24.45 7.21 -7.98
CA ALA A 202 -24.13 8.56 -8.45
C ALA A 202 -25.17 9.58 -7.95
N ASP A 203 -26.47 9.27 -8.04
CA ASP A 203 -27.55 10.14 -7.55
C ASP A 203 -27.46 10.35 -6.02
N LEU A 204 -27.12 9.32 -5.27
CA LEU A 204 -26.86 9.43 -3.82
C LEU A 204 -25.70 10.38 -3.52
N LEU A 205 -24.56 10.17 -4.19
CA LEU A 205 -23.37 10.98 -3.98
C LEU A 205 -23.60 12.44 -4.38
N GLU A 206 -24.33 12.72 -5.46
CA GLU A 206 -24.67 14.10 -5.85
C GLU A 206 -25.60 14.78 -4.84
N LYS A 207 -26.59 14.04 -4.28
CA LYS A 207 -27.43 14.54 -3.20
C LYS A 207 -26.60 14.90 -1.96
N ASN A 208 -25.65 14.06 -1.57
CA ASN A 208 -24.74 14.34 -0.47
C ASN A 208 -23.85 15.55 -0.76
N ALA A 209 -23.31 15.66 -1.99
CA ALA A 209 -22.51 16.80 -2.41
C ALA A 209 -23.30 18.13 -2.37
N ALA A 210 -24.55 18.12 -2.81
CA ALA A 210 -25.42 19.31 -2.71
C ALA A 210 -25.69 19.70 -1.25
N ALA A 211 -25.97 18.73 -0.38
CA ALA A 211 -26.15 18.95 1.05
C ALA A 211 -24.86 19.45 1.74
N TRP A 212 -23.70 18.93 1.33
CA TRP A 212 -22.40 19.39 1.83
C TRP A 212 -22.15 20.85 1.46
N ARG A 213 -22.26 21.23 0.18
CA ARG A 213 -22.08 22.60 -0.31
C ARG A 213 -23.03 23.61 0.40
N SER A 214 -24.27 23.20 0.73
CA SER A 214 -25.20 24.08 1.47
C SER A 214 -24.77 24.35 2.91
N ARG A 215 -24.08 23.39 3.56
CA ARG A 215 -23.57 23.53 4.94
C ARG A 215 -22.21 24.21 4.99
N HIS A 216 -21.44 24.16 3.90
CA HIS A 216 -20.09 24.71 3.78
C HIS A 216 -20.01 25.68 2.60
N PRO A 217 -20.69 26.85 2.65
CA PRO A 217 -20.64 27.80 1.55
C PRO A 217 -19.20 28.34 1.38
N PRO A 218 -18.75 28.64 0.14
CA PRO A 218 -17.44 29.22 -0.08
C PRO A 218 -17.28 30.53 0.69
N ILE A 219 -16.14 30.70 1.31
CA ILE A 219 -15.77 31.95 1.99
C ILE A 219 -15.69 33.04 0.89
N ARG A 220 -16.49 34.07 0.99
CA ARG A 220 -16.50 35.22 0.05
C ARG A 220 -15.35 36.16 0.32
#